data_5003e5f20f55712133bb0493cdac9d8a
#
_entry.id   5003e5f20f55712133bb0493cdac9d8a
#
_cell.length_a   1.000
_cell.length_b   1.000
_cell.length_c   1.000
_cell.angle_alpha   90.00
_cell.angle_beta   90.00
_cell.angle_gamma   90.00
#
_symmetry.space_group_name_H-M   'P 1'
#
loop_
_entity.id
_entity.type
_entity.pdbx_description
1 polymer ?
#
loop_
_entity_poly.entity_id
_entity_poly.type
_entity_poly.pdbx_seq_one_letter_code
_entity_poly.pdbx_strand_id
1 'polypeptide(L)'
;MSKTIIVTGASRGIGLAITKYLLTAPQSHNVVVIARSREPLEKLKEQYSKQVEVLNGDLADFSIGQKAVDLALRSFGRLDGMVLNHGMLGQVGKVKDADFEQWKHGFDVNFISLVAFVSTSLSTLWQIAIKAGLPALRETKGKIIFTSSGAAVSAYRGWALYGATKAAMNHLALSLGEEEPEVTTISIRPGMVDTEMQRELREDHATTLEPQMHAKFTTVHKEGKLLKPEQPGHVMAKLVLDAPNELTGKFFTWNDKALEAFQA
;
A
#
# COMPACT_ATOMS: atom_id res chain seq x y z
N MET A 1 18.75 -12.25 -9.08
CA MET A 1 17.82 -13.29 -8.56
C MET A 1 16.39 -12.74 -8.54
N SER A 2 15.41 -13.58 -8.85
CA SER A 2 14.00 -13.19 -8.70
C SER A 2 13.66 -12.96 -7.23
N LYS A 3 12.96 -11.87 -6.92
CA LYS A 3 12.46 -11.52 -5.58
C LYS A 3 10.98 -11.89 -5.47
N THR A 4 10.47 -12.05 -4.27
CA THR A 4 9.05 -12.28 -3.99
C THR A 4 8.47 -11.10 -3.24
N ILE A 5 7.44 -10.47 -3.81
CA ILE A 5 6.83 -9.24 -3.30
C ILE A 5 5.33 -9.44 -3.06
N ILE A 6 4.83 -9.02 -1.91
CA ILE A 6 3.39 -8.92 -1.65
C ILE A 6 2.92 -7.53 -2.07
N VAL A 7 1.85 -7.44 -2.87
CA VAL A 7 1.24 -6.16 -3.28
C VAL A 7 -0.24 -6.16 -2.90
N THR A 8 -0.64 -5.25 -2.01
CA THR A 8 -2.04 -5.07 -1.64
C THR A 8 -2.73 -3.99 -2.47
N GLY A 9 -4.04 -4.13 -2.70
CA GLY A 9 -4.77 -3.24 -3.60
C GLY A 9 -4.33 -3.38 -5.07
N ALA A 10 -3.92 -4.58 -5.48
CA ALA A 10 -3.29 -4.86 -6.78
C ALA A 10 -4.25 -4.89 -7.98
N SER A 11 -5.57 -4.80 -7.76
CA SER A 11 -6.57 -4.95 -8.83
C SER A 11 -6.70 -3.76 -9.77
N ARG A 12 -6.26 -2.56 -9.37
CA ARG A 12 -6.38 -1.32 -10.15
C ARG A 12 -5.38 -0.24 -9.70
N GLY A 13 -5.32 0.86 -10.45
CA GLY A 13 -4.57 2.05 -10.09
C GLY A 13 -3.09 1.78 -9.79
N ILE A 14 -2.57 2.40 -8.73
CA ILE A 14 -1.15 2.33 -8.36
C ILE A 14 -0.72 0.88 -8.08
N GLY A 15 -1.52 0.10 -7.35
CA GLY A 15 -1.18 -1.29 -7.03
C GLY A 15 -1.05 -2.19 -8.27
N LEU A 16 -1.92 -1.99 -9.27
CA LEU A 16 -1.81 -2.68 -10.55
C LEU A 16 -0.56 -2.25 -11.34
N ALA A 17 -0.25 -0.95 -11.33
CA ALA A 17 0.96 -0.43 -11.99
C ALA A 17 2.23 -0.99 -11.37
N ILE A 18 2.30 -1.05 -10.02
CA ILE A 18 3.40 -1.69 -9.28
C ILE A 18 3.51 -3.17 -9.68
N THR A 19 2.40 -3.90 -9.64
CA THR A 19 2.37 -5.34 -9.97
C THR A 19 2.88 -5.60 -11.37
N LYS A 20 2.39 -4.85 -12.36
CA LYS A 20 2.84 -4.99 -13.76
C LYS A 20 4.33 -4.70 -13.90
N TYR A 21 4.84 -3.65 -13.25
CA TYR A 21 6.27 -3.34 -13.26
C TYR A 21 7.11 -4.49 -12.73
N LEU A 22 6.74 -5.05 -11.57
CA LEU A 22 7.46 -6.16 -10.94
C LEU A 22 7.47 -7.43 -11.81
N LEU A 23 6.38 -7.69 -12.53
CA LEU A 23 6.26 -8.86 -13.40
C LEU A 23 7.01 -8.72 -14.73
N THR A 24 7.18 -7.50 -15.23
CA THR A 24 7.82 -7.19 -16.53
C THR A 24 9.22 -6.60 -16.40
N ALA A 25 9.72 -6.37 -15.19
CA ALA A 25 11.09 -5.91 -14.98
C ALA A 25 12.12 -6.93 -15.49
N PRO A 26 13.35 -6.50 -15.87
CA PRO A 26 14.34 -7.38 -16.52
C PRO A 26 14.59 -8.71 -15.82
N GLN A 27 14.35 -8.79 -14.50
CA GLN A 27 14.57 -10.00 -13.70
C GLN A 27 13.31 -10.81 -13.43
N SER A 28 12.13 -10.35 -13.86
CA SER A 28 10.84 -11.03 -13.68
C SER A 28 10.64 -11.57 -12.25
N HIS A 29 10.00 -10.78 -11.41
CA HIS A 29 9.81 -11.09 -9.98
C HIS A 29 8.54 -11.92 -9.74
N ASN A 30 8.45 -12.55 -8.57
CA ASN A 30 7.25 -13.23 -8.09
C ASN A 30 6.39 -12.25 -7.27
N VAL A 31 5.07 -12.31 -7.45
CA VAL A 31 4.15 -11.38 -6.78
C VAL A 31 2.96 -12.12 -6.20
N VAL A 32 2.69 -11.91 -4.90
CA VAL A 32 1.41 -12.25 -4.29
C VAL A 32 0.51 -11.03 -4.38
N VAL A 33 -0.56 -11.12 -5.16
CA VAL A 33 -1.50 -10.01 -5.41
C VAL A 33 -2.75 -10.15 -4.55
N ILE A 34 -3.13 -9.05 -3.86
CA ILE A 34 -4.25 -9.06 -2.92
C ILE A 34 -5.23 -7.94 -3.25
N ALA A 35 -6.50 -8.26 -3.39
CA ALA A 35 -7.60 -7.31 -3.49
C ALA A 35 -8.97 -7.98 -3.26
N ARG A 36 -10.01 -7.17 -3.05
CA ARG A 36 -11.41 -7.63 -2.96
C ARG A 36 -11.96 -8.09 -4.33
N SER A 37 -11.54 -7.44 -5.41
CA SER A 37 -11.99 -7.78 -6.77
C SER A 37 -11.14 -8.92 -7.32
N ARG A 38 -11.73 -10.09 -7.47
CA ARG A 38 -11.05 -11.33 -7.88
C ARG A 38 -10.66 -11.33 -9.36
N GLU A 39 -11.58 -10.95 -10.24
CA GLU A 39 -11.40 -11.05 -11.69
C GLU A 39 -10.12 -10.38 -12.23
N PRO A 40 -9.77 -9.13 -11.85
CA PRO A 40 -8.52 -8.51 -12.30
C PRO A 40 -7.27 -9.25 -11.83
N LEU A 41 -7.32 -9.89 -10.65
CA LEU A 41 -6.20 -10.65 -10.10
C LEU A 41 -6.02 -11.98 -10.86
N GLU A 42 -7.11 -12.66 -11.19
CA GLU A 42 -7.06 -13.91 -11.97
C GLU A 42 -6.53 -13.65 -13.39
N LYS A 43 -6.89 -12.53 -14.03
CA LYS A 43 -6.29 -12.12 -15.31
C LYS A 43 -4.76 -11.95 -15.22
N LEU A 44 -4.26 -11.42 -14.10
CA LEU A 44 -2.81 -11.36 -13.86
C LEU A 44 -2.22 -12.75 -13.71
N LYS A 45 -2.88 -13.65 -12.98
CA LYS A 45 -2.45 -15.05 -12.82
C LYS A 45 -2.45 -15.81 -14.14
N GLU A 46 -3.45 -15.63 -14.99
CA GLU A 46 -3.51 -16.22 -16.32
C GLU A 46 -2.34 -15.76 -17.19
N GLN A 47 -2.04 -14.46 -17.17
CA GLN A 47 -0.96 -13.88 -17.97
C GLN A 47 0.44 -14.24 -17.43
N TYR A 48 0.59 -14.37 -16.12
CA TYR A 48 1.87 -14.60 -15.43
C TYR A 48 1.80 -15.81 -14.49
N SER A 49 1.37 -16.95 -15.02
CA SER A 49 0.97 -18.14 -14.24
C SER A 49 2.01 -18.67 -13.26
N LYS A 50 3.31 -18.52 -13.56
CA LYS A 50 4.43 -18.98 -12.72
C LYS A 50 4.91 -17.94 -11.71
N GLN A 51 4.54 -16.66 -11.88
CA GLN A 51 5.06 -15.53 -11.10
C GLN A 51 4.02 -14.93 -10.17
N VAL A 52 2.72 -15.15 -10.42
CA VAL A 52 1.64 -14.53 -9.66
C VAL A 52 0.93 -15.58 -8.81
N GLU A 53 0.73 -15.27 -7.54
CA GLU A 53 -0.24 -15.93 -6.66
C GLU A 53 -1.33 -14.95 -6.26
N VAL A 54 -2.57 -15.43 -6.23
CA VAL A 54 -3.77 -14.62 -5.95
C VAL A 54 -4.30 -14.92 -4.57
N LEU A 55 -4.49 -13.89 -3.77
CA LEU A 55 -5.23 -13.95 -2.51
C LEU A 55 -6.39 -12.95 -2.57
N ASN A 56 -7.60 -13.45 -2.81
CA ASN A 56 -8.80 -12.62 -2.79
C ASN A 56 -9.34 -12.50 -1.38
N GLY A 57 -9.59 -11.26 -0.91
CA GLY A 57 -10.15 -11.02 0.42
C GLY A 57 -10.27 -9.55 0.77
N ASP A 58 -11.02 -9.28 1.84
CA ASP A 58 -11.13 -7.96 2.44
C ASP A 58 -10.01 -7.80 3.48
N LEU A 59 -9.29 -6.69 3.39
CA LEU A 59 -8.18 -6.40 4.31
C LEU A 59 -8.63 -5.96 5.72
N ALA A 60 -9.93 -5.79 5.94
CA ALA A 60 -10.52 -5.75 7.28
C ALA A 60 -10.50 -7.13 7.96
N ASP A 61 -10.34 -8.24 7.22
CA ASP A 61 -9.99 -9.56 7.76
C ASP A 61 -8.48 -9.61 8.00
N PHE A 62 -8.06 -9.41 9.24
CA PHE A 62 -6.64 -9.37 9.61
C PHE A 62 -5.90 -10.69 9.36
N SER A 63 -6.62 -11.81 9.19
CA SER A 63 -6.01 -13.09 8.83
C SER A 63 -5.39 -13.09 7.41
N ILE A 64 -5.78 -12.15 6.56
CA ILE A 64 -5.25 -11.99 5.20
C ILE A 64 -3.74 -11.72 5.21
N GLY A 65 -3.24 -10.92 6.17
CA GLY A 65 -1.82 -10.65 6.30
C GLY A 65 -1.00 -11.93 6.44
N GLN A 66 -1.38 -12.80 7.37
CA GLN A 66 -0.73 -14.09 7.58
C GLN A 66 -0.86 -15.01 6.38
N LYS A 67 -2.07 -15.14 5.82
CA LYS A 67 -2.33 -15.97 4.63
C LYS A 67 -1.46 -15.55 3.44
N ALA A 68 -1.22 -14.25 3.27
CA ALA A 68 -0.38 -13.71 2.20
C ALA A 68 1.09 -14.09 2.37
N VAL A 69 1.61 -13.97 3.58
CA VAL A 69 3.00 -14.36 3.90
C VAL A 69 3.17 -15.88 3.70
N ASP A 70 2.25 -16.68 4.22
CA ASP A 70 2.27 -18.13 4.05
C ASP A 70 2.21 -18.52 2.57
N LEU A 71 1.41 -17.83 1.78
CA LEU A 71 1.31 -18.07 0.34
C LEU A 71 2.62 -17.74 -0.36
N ALA A 72 3.26 -16.60 -0.04
CA ALA A 72 4.56 -16.23 -0.59
C ALA A 72 5.64 -17.28 -0.27
N LEU A 73 5.72 -17.69 1.00
CA LEU A 73 6.72 -18.67 1.44
C LEU A 73 6.48 -20.06 0.86
N ARG A 74 5.23 -20.53 0.78
CA ARG A 74 4.90 -21.85 0.20
C ARG A 74 5.13 -21.90 -1.31
N SER A 75 4.74 -20.85 -2.05
CA SER A 75 4.82 -20.86 -3.51
C SER A 75 6.19 -20.49 -4.04
N PHE A 76 6.93 -19.63 -3.34
CA PHE A 76 8.19 -19.06 -3.85
C PHE A 76 9.39 -19.24 -2.91
N GLY A 77 9.20 -19.78 -1.70
CA GLY A 77 10.26 -20.09 -0.75
C GLY A 77 10.88 -18.89 -0.02
N ARG A 78 10.43 -17.65 -0.31
CA ARG A 78 11.01 -16.43 0.23
C ARG A 78 10.02 -15.25 0.21
N LEU A 79 10.32 -14.22 1.01
CA LEU A 79 9.64 -12.93 0.97
C LEU A 79 10.69 -11.82 1.03
N ASP A 80 10.77 -10.99 -0.01
CA ASP A 80 11.76 -9.91 -0.13
C ASP A 80 11.18 -8.53 0.08
N GLY A 81 9.86 -8.38 -0.03
CA GLY A 81 9.24 -7.09 0.21
C GLY A 81 7.73 -7.11 0.22
N MET A 82 7.18 -6.01 0.71
CA MET A 82 5.75 -5.74 0.73
C MET A 82 5.48 -4.34 0.22
N VAL A 83 4.50 -4.18 -0.67
CA VAL A 83 3.92 -2.88 -0.98
C VAL A 83 2.50 -2.85 -0.43
N LEU A 84 2.35 -2.19 0.71
CA LEU A 84 1.09 -2.04 1.42
C LEU A 84 0.36 -0.80 0.87
N ASN A 85 -0.30 -0.99 -0.28
CA ASN A 85 -0.88 0.08 -1.10
C ASN A 85 -2.38 0.25 -0.92
N HIS A 86 -3.08 -0.71 -0.34
CA HIS A 86 -4.52 -0.60 -0.14
C HIS A 86 -4.92 0.59 0.74
N GLY A 87 -6.17 1.02 0.59
CA GLY A 87 -6.76 2.06 1.41
C GLY A 87 -8.11 2.50 0.86
N MET A 88 -8.88 3.14 1.72
CA MET A 88 -10.17 3.75 1.41
C MET A 88 -10.23 5.15 2.03
N LEU A 89 -11.06 6.03 1.47
CA LEU A 89 -11.31 7.37 2.05
C LEU A 89 -12.03 7.26 3.40
N GLY A 90 -12.94 6.29 3.50
CA GLY A 90 -13.87 6.19 4.62
C GLY A 90 -14.86 7.35 4.63
N GLN A 91 -15.35 7.70 5.81
CA GLN A 91 -16.27 8.82 5.95
C GLN A 91 -15.58 10.15 5.60
N VAL A 92 -16.10 10.82 4.58
CA VAL A 92 -15.74 12.21 4.26
C VAL A 92 -16.76 13.13 4.92
N GLY A 93 -16.30 13.95 5.88
CA GLY A 93 -17.18 14.84 6.65
C GLY A 93 -16.46 15.52 7.82
N LYS A 94 -17.16 16.43 8.52
CA LYS A 94 -16.60 17.11 9.68
C LYS A 94 -16.52 16.16 10.87
N VAL A 95 -15.52 16.35 11.72
CA VAL A 95 -15.31 15.51 12.92
C VAL A 95 -16.52 15.54 13.87
N LYS A 96 -17.24 16.65 13.96
CA LYS A 96 -18.45 16.75 14.78
C LYS A 96 -19.58 15.81 14.34
N ASP A 97 -19.55 15.37 13.09
CA ASP A 97 -20.54 14.49 12.46
C ASP A 97 -19.96 13.07 12.28
N ALA A 98 -18.96 12.69 13.09
CA ALA A 98 -18.25 11.42 12.99
C ALA A 98 -19.18 10.24 13.31
N ASP A 99 -19.21 9.27 12.40
CA ASP A 99 -19.78 7.94 12.61
C ASP A 99 -18.69 7.00 13.11
N PHE A 100 -18.80 6.55 14.34
CA PHE A 100 -17.76 5.75 15.00
C PHE A 100 -17.54 4.39 14.31
N GLU A 101 -18.56 3.77 13.75
CA GLU A 101 -18.41 2.49 13.05
C GLU A 101 -17.66 2.69 11.72
N GLN A 102 -17.95 3.75 10.98
CA GLN A 102 -17.17 4.08 9.78
C GLN A 102 -15.73 4.47 10.10
N TRP A 103 -15.51 5.18 11.20
CA TRP A 103 -14.16 5.51 11.66
C TRP A 103 -13.37 4.26 12.03
N LYS A 104 -13.98 3.36 12.83
CA LYS A 104 -13.39 2.08 13.19
C LYS A 104 -13.03 1.28 11.94
N HIS A 105 -13.98 1.09 11.03
CA HIS A 105 -13.74 0.37 9.78
C HIS A 105 -12.63 1.03 8.93
N GLY A 106 -12.58 2.36 8.85
CA GLY A 106 -11.51 3.08 8.18
C GLY A 106 -10.13 2.82 8.79
N PHE A 107 -10.04 2.79 10.12
CA PHE A 107 -8.80 2.39 10.82
C PHE A 107 -8.48 0.92 10.60
N ASP A 108 -9.45 0.02 10.68
CA ASP A 108 -9.24 -1.41 10.46
C ASP A 108 -8.64 -1.65 9.08
N VAL A 109 -9.21 -1.06 8.01
CA VAL A 109 -8.72 -1.21 6.64
C VAL A 109 -7.40 -0.50 6.40
N ASN A 110 -7.27 0.79 6.81
CA ASN A 110 -6.12 1.60 6.40
C ASN A 110 -4.90 1.46 7.31
N PHE A 111 -5.07 0.97 8.54
CA PHE A 111 -4.00 0.96 9.54
C PHE A 111 -3.85 -0.39 10.27
N ILE A 112 -4.89 -0.92 10.93
CA ILE A 112 -4.75 -2.15 11.71
C ILE A 112 -4.36 -3.33 10.81
N SER A 113 -4.90 -3.39 9.60
CA SER A 113 -4.49 -4.38 8.59
C SER A 113 -2.98 -4.35 8.31
N LEU A 114 -2.35 -3.15 8.27
CA LEU A 114 -0.91 -3.02 8.05
C LEU A 114 -0.12 -3.66 9.20
N VAL A 115 -0.58 -3.44 10.44
CA VAL A 115 0.00 -4.07 11.63
C VAL A 115 -0.11 -5.60 11.51
N ALA A 116 -1.24 -6.11 11.02
CA ALA A 116 -1.46 -7.55 10.80
C ALA A 116 -0.51 -8.16 9.76
N PHE A 117 -0.07 -7.40 8.75
CA PHE A 117 0.93 -7.85 7.76
C PHE A 117 2.34 -7.95 8.35
N VAL A 118 2.70 -7.05 9.25
CA VAL A 118 4.06 -6.97 9.78
C VAL A 118 4.23 -7.69 11.11
N SER A 119 3.17 -7.80 11.92
CA SER A 119 3.27 -8.40 13.26
C SER A 119 3.54 -9.90 13.20
N THR A 120 4.21 -10.38 14.25
CA THR A 120 4.37 -11.81 14.55
C THR A 120 3.21 -12.29 15.41
N SER A 121 1.97 -12.29 14.90
CA SER A 121 0.86 -12.75 15.72
C SER A 121 0.98 -14.23 16.04
N LEU A 122 1.38 -14.51 17.28
CA LEU A 122 1.28 -15.82 17.89
C LEU A 122 -0.20 -16.12 18.16
N SER A 123 -0.85 -16.86 17.28
CA SER A 123 -2.03 -17.58 17.72
C SER A 123 -1.57 -18.68 18.70
N THR A 124 -1.98 -18.56 19.94
CA THR A 124 -1.65 -19.41 21.08
C THR A 124 -2.27 -20.82 21.00
N LEU A 125 -2.15 -21.55 19.91
CA LEU A 125 -2.48 -22.98 19.86
C LEU A 125 -1.69 -23.70 18.77
N TRP A 126 -0.71 -24.51 19.20
CA TRP A 126 -0.02 -25.57 18.48
C TRP A 126 1.03 -25.21 17.40
N GLN A 127 2.28 -25.10 17.81
CA GLN A 127 3.51 -25.65 17.21
C GLN A 127 3.56 -25.93 15.68
N ILE A 128 3.09 -25.01 14.84
CA ILE A 128 3.58 -24.89 13.49
C ILE A 128 4.13 -23.48 13.39
N ALA A 129 5.44 -23.36 13.17
CA ALA A 129 6.13 -22.09 13.07
C ALA A 129 5.58 -21.28 11.88
N ILE A 130 4.50 -20.55 12.11
CA ILE A 130 3.94 -19.62 11.13
C ILE A 130 4.79 -18.36 11.25
N LYS A 131 5.70 -18.15 10.32
CA LYS A 131 6.53 -16.96 10.22
C LYS A 131 5.66 -15.83 9.70
N ALA A 132 5.39 -14.82 10.53
CA ALA A 132 4.81 -13.56 10.10
C ALA A 132 5.79 -12.78 9.21
N GLY A 133 5.33 -11.65 8.64
CA GLY A 133 6.09 -10.92 7.63
C GLY A 133 7.47 -10.48 8.05
N LEU A 134 7.64 -9.93 9.27
CA LEU A 134 8.94 -9.44 9.75
C LEU A 134 10.03 -10.52 9.82
N PRO A 135 9.83 -11.71 10.41
CA PRO A 135 10.87 -12.76 10.39
C PRO A 135 11.32 -13.14 8.99
N ALA A 136 10.41 -13.27 8.03
CA ALA A 136 10.76 -13.59 6.65
C ALA A 136 11.51 -12.43 5.96
N LEU A 137 11.13 -11.18 6.26
CA LEU A 137 11.82 -10.00 5.72
C LEU A 137 13.21 -9.79 6.33
N ARG A 138 13.42 -10.12 7.60
CA ARG A 138 14.78 -10.08 8.22
C ARG A 138 15.75 -11.01 7.50
N GLU A 139 15.32 -12.23 7.14
CA GLU A 139 16.14 -13.21 6.42
C GLU A 139 16.62 -12.69 5.06
N THR A 140 15.85 -11.85 4.40
CA THR A 140 16.12 -11.33 3.06
C THR A 140 16.64 -9.88 3.02
N LYS A 141 16.73 -9.22 4.20
CA LYS A 141 16.91 -7.77 4.33
C LYS A 141 15.87 -7.02 3.51
N GLY A 142 14.62 -7.46 3.69
CA GLY A 142 13.49 -7.07 2.87
C GLY A 142 13.04 -5.63 3.10
N LYS A 143 12.03 -5.22 2.32
CA LYS A 143 11.55 -3.84 2.32
C LYS A 143 10.05 -3.75 2.43
N ILE A 144 9.56 -2.74 3.16
CA ILE A 144 8.13 -2.45 3.28
C ILE A 144 7.88 -1.02 2.76
N ILE A 145 7.09 -0.91 1.71
CA ILE A 145 6.69 0.37 1.14
C ILE A 145 5.22 0.60 1.46
N PHE A 146 4.94 1.68 2.17
CA PHE A 146 3.59 2.11 2.51
C PHE A 146 3.11 3.19 1.55
N THR A 147 1.91 3.02 0.96
CA THR A 147 1.25 4.07 0.19
C THR A 147 0.56 5.05 1.14
N SER A 148 1.26 6.11 1.48
CA SER A 148 0.79 7.17 2.34
C SER A 148 0.09 8.30 1.55
N SER A 149 -0.06 9.46 2.14
CA SER A 149 -0.76 10.60 1.54
C SER A 149 -0.22 11.93 2.08
N GLY A 150 -0.45 13.02 1.32
CA GLY A 150 -0.30 14.37 1.85
C GLY A 150 -1.23 14.66 3.04
N ALA A 151 -2.35 13.96 3.15
CA ALA A 151 -3.25 14.06 4.29
C ALA A 151 -2.64 13.58 5.61
N ALA A 152 -1.56 12.82 5.57
CA ALA A 152 -0.82 12.41 6.77
C ALA A 152 -0.13 13.58 7.50
N VAL A 153 0.21 14.64 6.77
CA VAL A 153 1.00 15.79 7.28
C VAL A 153 0.34 17.14 7.00
N SER A 154 -0.82 17.16 6.36
CA SER A 154 -1.58 18.38 6.05
C SER A 154 -3.05 18.17 6.35
N ALA A 155 -3.69 19.15 6.97
CA ALA A 155 -5.12 19.10 7.24
C ALA A 155 -5.93 19.40 5.98
N TYR A 156 -6.86 18.52 5.65
CA TYR A 156 -7.89 18.73 4.65
C TYR A 156 -9.25 18.62 5.34
N ARG A 157 -10.09 19.64 5.16
CA ARG A 157 -11.42 19.64 5.79
C ARG A 157 -12.28 18.48 5.26
N GLY A 158 -12.86 17.74 6.18
CA GLY A 158 -13.63 16.54 5.86
C GLY A 158 -12.81 15.24 5.74
N TRP A 159 -11.49 15.29 5.87
CA TRP A 159 -10.60 14.12 5.70
C TRP A 159 -9.92 13.68 6.99
N ALA A 160 -10.49 14.02 8.14
CA ALA A 160 -9.86 13.75 9.42
C ALA A 160 -9.60 12.24 9.63
N LEU A 161 -10.58 11.38 9.30
CA LEU A 161 -10.42 9.94 9.36
C LEU A 161 -9.25 9.48 8.47
N TYR A 162 -9.31 9.80 7.18
CA TYR A 162 -8.28 9.38 6.24
C TYR A 162 -6.90 9.89 6.62
N GLY A 163 -6.80 11.18 6.95
CA GLY A 163 -5.54 11.80 7.38
C GLY A 163 -4.96 11.15 8.62
N ALA A 164 -5.78 10.87 9.63
CA ALA A 164 -5.37 10.20 10.86
C ALA A 164 -4.82 8.79 10.58
N THR A 165 -5.50 8.01 9.73
CA THR A 165 -5.00 6.66 9.36
C THR A 165 -3.67 6.71 8.62
N LYS A 166 -3.46 7.71 7.75
CA LYS A 166 -2.20 7.88 7.01
C LYS A 166 -1.07 8.45 7.87
N ALA A 167 -1.40 9.29 8.87
CA ALA A 167 -0.44 9.74 9.88
C ALA A 167 0.02 8.58 10.78
N ALA A 168 -0.92 7.74 11.23
CA ALA A 168 -0.60 6.52 11.98
C ALA A 168 0.30 5.58 11.17
N MET A 169 0.03 5.40 9.86
CA MET A 169 0.86 4.64 8.94
C MET A 169 2.31 5.20 8.86
N ASN A 170 2.48 6.51 8.75
CA ASN A 170 3.81 7.13 8.73
C ASN A 170 4.55 6.89 10.04
N HIS A 171 3.85 6.97 11.17
CA HIS A 171 4.45 6.70 12.48
C HIS A 171 4.83 5.22 12.63
N LEU A 172 4.01 4.28 12.13
CA LEU A 172 4.35 2.87 12.09
C LEU A 172 5.63 2.61 11.28
N ALA A 173 5.77 3.24 10.11
CA ALA A 173 6.99 3.11 9.30
C ALA A 173 8.23 3.64 10.03
N LEU A 174 8.10 4.77 10.75
CA LEU A 174 9.16 5.33 11.58
C LEU A 174 9.55 4.37 12.71
N SER A 175 8.58 3.86 13.46
CA SER A 175 8.81 2.92 14.57
C SER A 175 9.47 1.63 14.10
N LEU A 176 8.97 1.05 12.99
CA LEU A 176 9.59 -0.14 12.40
C LEU A 176 11.04 0.11 11.95
N GLY A 177 11.35 1.32 11.49
CA GLY A 177 12.71 1.69 11.11
C GLY A 177 13.69 1.66 12.28
N GLU A 178 13.23 1.96 13.49
CA GLU A 178 14.03 1.88 14.73
C GLU A 178 14.07 0.46 15.31
N GLU A 179 12.95 -0.26 15.25
CA GLU A 179 12.81 -1.59 15.84
C GLU A 179 13.44 -2.70 14.99
N GLU A 180 13.52 -2.50 13.66
CA GLU A 180 13.85 -3.52 12.67
C GLU A 180 15.02 -3.09 11.75
N PRO A 181 16.25 -2.98 12.26
CA PRO A 181 17.39 -2.45 11.50
C PRO A 181 17.74 -3.25 10.22
N GLU A 182 17.28 -4.50 10.13
CA GLU A 182 17.47 -5.35 8.95
C GLU A 182 16.37 -5.15 7.88
N VAL A 183 15.29 -4.42 8.19
CA VAL A 183 14.15 -4.21 7.29
C VAL A 183 14.00 -2.73 6.94
N THR A 184 14.06 -2.40 5.66
CA THR A 184 13.87 -1.01 5.21
C THR A 184 12.38 -0.69 5.11
N THR A 185 11.92 0.36 5.79
CA THR A 185 10.52 0.81 5.78
C THR A 185 10.40 2.23 5.24
N ILE A 186 9.54 2.46 4.25
CA ILE A 186 9.40 3.79 3.63
C ILE A 186 7.93 4.10 3.40
N SER A 187 7.51 5.32 3.75
CA SER A 187 6.18 5.85 3.42
C SER A 187 6.26 6.77 2.20
N ILE A 188 5.43 6.51 1.17
CA ILE A 188 5.43 7.28 -0.07
C ILE A 188 4.08 8.00 -0.26
N ARG A 189 4.13 9.31 -0.43
CA ARG A 189 3.02 10.13 -0.92
C ARG A 189 3.01 10.08 -2.45
N PRO A 190 1.97 9.47 -3.08
CA PRO A 190 1.93 9.30 -4.54
C PRO A 190 1.49 10.56 -5.31
N GLY A 191 0.99 11.61 -4.63
CA GLY A 191 0.42 12.79 -5.28
C GLY A 191 -1.04 12.60 -5.69
N MET A 192 -1.52 13.43 -6.62
CA MET A 192 -2.87 13.33 -7.18
C MET A 192 -2.84 12.42 -8.42
N VAL A 193 -3.16 11.16 -8.22
CA VAL A 193 -3.06 10.11 -9.23
C VAL A 193 -4.43 9.78 -9.80
N ASP A 194 -4.53 9.55 -11.10
CA ASP A 194 -5.76 9.15 -11.77
C ASP A 194 -6.17 7.73 -11.36
N THR A 195 -7.03 7.65 -10.38
CA THR A 195 -7.49 6.43 -9.74
C THR A 195 -8.98 6.52 -9.40
N GLU A 196 -9.58 5.40 -9.02
CA GLU A 196 -10.96 5.34 -8.56
C GLU A 196 -11.21 6.27 -7.35
N MET A 197 -10.29 6.30 -6.38
CA MET A 197 -10.39 7.22 -5.23
C MET A 197 -10.48 8.68 -5.68
N GLN A 198 -9.79 9.04 -6.76
CA GLN A 198 -9.86 10.39 -7.35
C GLN A 198 -11.23 10.63 -8.02
N ARG A 199 -11.84 9.60 -8.64
CA ARG A 199 -13.20 9.66 -9.17
C ARG A 199 -14.21 9.83 -8.02
N GLU A 200 -14.12 9.00 -6.97
CA GLU A 200 -14.98 9.09 -5.77
C GLU A 200 -14.98 10.51 -5.18
N LEU A 201 -13.82 11.16 -5.09
CA LEU A 201 -13.71 12.54 -4.61
C LEU A 201 -14.46 13.56 -5.48
N ARG A 202 -14.43 13.38 -6.81
CA ARG A 202 -15.08 14.32 -7.74
C ARG A 202 -16.58 14.08 -7.89
N GLU A 203 -17.01 12.84 -7.79
CA GLU A 203 -18.37 12.40 -8.11
C GLU A 203 -19.16 12.09 -6.84
N ASP A 204 -18.72 11.12 -6.06
CA ASP A 204 -19.48 10.59 -4.94
C ASP A 204 -19.44 11.53 -3.72
N HIS A 205 -18.35 12.30 -3.56
CA HIS A 205 -18.19 13.26 -2.47
C HIS A 205 -18.34 14.74 -2.90
N ALA A 206 -18.87 14.99 -4.09
CA ALA A 206 -19.01 16.34 -4.65
C ALA A 206 -19.75 17.34 -3.72
N THR A 207 -20.78 16.86 -3.01
CA THR A 207 -21.60 17.66 -2.07
C THR A 207 -21.04 17.70 -0.64
N THR A 208 -20.15 16.74 -0.29
CA THR A 208 -19.59 16.60 1.07
C THR A 208 -18.27 17.35 1.21
N LEU A 209 -17.54 17.46 0.12
CA LEU A 209 -16.30 18.23 0.06
C LEU A 209 -16.58 19.73 0.10
N GLU A 210 -15.63 20.48 0.65
CA GLU A 210 -15.68 21.94 0.49
C GLU A 210 -15.59 22.35 -0.98
N PRO A 211 -16.34 23.39 -1.41
CA PRO A 211 -16.39 23.82 -2.81
C PRO A 211 -15.01 24.09 -3.41
N GLN A 212 -14.10 24.69 -2.65
CA GLN A 212 -12.73 24.95 -3.11
C GLN A 212 -11.93 23.67 -3.34
N MET A 213 -12.08 22.67 -2.45
CA MET A 213 -11.40 21.39 -2.56
C MET A 213 -11.96 20.58 -3.73
N HIS A 214 -13.28 20.52 -3.87
CA HIS A 214 -13.95 19.88 -5.00
C HIS A 214 -13.54 20.51 -6.33
N ALA A 215 -13.54 21.87 -6.40
CA ALA A 215 -13.09 22.60 -7.57
C ALA A 215 -11.63 22.26 -7.93
N LYS A 216 -10.73 22.16 -6.94
CA LYS A 216 -9.33 21.76 -7.17
C LYS A 216 -9.23 20.39 -7.84
N PHE A 217 -9.90 19.36 -7.31
CA PHE A 217 -9.85 18.00 -7.87
C PHE A 217 -10.46 17.96 -9.29
N THR A 218 -11.58 18.65 -9.48
CA THR A 218 -12.26 18.74 -10.78
C THR A 218 -11.40 19.46 -11.82
N THR A 219 -10.75 20.57 -11.44
CA THR A 219 -9.88 21.35 -12.34
C THR A 219 -8.66 20.53 -12.75
N VAL A 220 -7.94 19.93 -11.80
CA VAL A 220 -6.76 19.11 -12.10
C VAL A 220 -7.08 17.96 -13.04
N HIS A 221 -8.25 17.32 -12.87
CA HIS A 221 -8.73 16.28 -13.78
C HIS A 221 -9.05 16.85 -15.19
N LYS A 222 -9.84 17.93 -15.27
CA LYS A 222 -10.22 18.58 -16.56
C LYS A 222 -9.00 19.05 -17.35
N GLU A 223 -7.97 19.51 -16.67
CA GLU A 223 -6.72 19.96 -17.28
C GLU A 223 -5.75 18.82 -17.64
N GLY A 224 -6.14 17.56 -17.40
CA GLY A 224 -5.28 16.39 -17.65
C GLY A 224 -3.99 16.38 -16.82
N LYS A 225 -4.00 17.02 -15.64
CA LYS A 225 -2.83 17.15 -14.75
C LYS A 225 -2.75 16.07 -13.66
N LEU A 226 -3.67 15.10 -13.65
CA LEU A 226 -3.54 13.95 -12.79
C LEU A 226 -2.33 13.10 -13.21
N LEU A 227 -1.61 12.60 -12.22
CA LEU A 227 -0.51 11.67 -12.49
C LEU A 227 -1.06 10.34 -12.97
N LYS A 228 -0.37 9.72 -13.92
CA LYS A 228 -0.64 8.32 -14.28
C LYS A 228 -0.21 7.40 -13.12
N PRO A 229 -0.94 6.30 -12.84
CA PRO A 229 -0.57 5.36 -11.79
C PRO A 229 0.85 4.81 -11.89
N GLU A 230 1.37 4.70 -13.11
CA GLU A 230 2.73 4.23 -13.40
C GLU A 230 3.81 5.14 -12.82
N GLN A 231 3.59 6.46 -12.78
CA GLN A 231 4.61 7.41 -12.31
C GLN A 231 5.01 7.14 -10.85
N PRO A 232 4.12 7.24 -9.85
CA PRO A 232 4.46 6.86 -8.48
C PRO A 232 4.60 5.36 -8.30
N GLY A 233 3.86 4.55 -9.07
CA GLY A 233 3.87 3.09 -8.97
C GLY A 233 5.23 2.49 -9.30
N HIS A 234 5.88 2.95 -10.37
CA HIS A 234 7.21 2.46 -10.75
C HIS A 234 8.28 2.85 -9.72
N VAL A 235 8.21 4.05 -9.15
CA VAL A 235 9.10 4.45 -8.04
C VAL A 235 8.93 3.52 -6.85
N MET A 236 7.71 3.24 -6.44
CA MET A 236 7.43 2.33 -5.33
C MET A 236 7.86 0.88 -5.63
N ALA A 237 7.70 0.43 -6.87
CA ALA A 237 8.18 -0.88 -7.31
C ALA A 237 9.71 -0.98 -7.26
N LYS A 238 10.42 0.05 -7.70
CA LYS A 238 11.89 0.10 -7.60
C LYS A 238 12.37 0.17 -6.14
N LEU A 239 11.69 0.96 -5.31
CA LEU A 239 12.00 1.06 -3.88
C LEU A 239 11.84 -0.27 -3.15
N VAL A 240 10.78 -1.04 -3.41
CA VAL A 240 10.62 -2.35 -2.76
C VAL A 240 11.67 -3.36 -3.21
N LEU A 241 12.25 -3.17 -4.38
CA LEU A 241 13.35 -4.00 -4.85
C LEU A 241 14.69 -3.60 -4.23
N ASP A 242 15.06 -2.32 -4.27
CA ASP A 242 16.45 -1.92 -4.08
C ASP A 242 16.64 -0.64 -3.23
N ALA A 243 15.65 -0.22 -2.44
CA ALA A 243 15.81 0.93 -1.56
C ALA A 243 17.00 0.72 -0.58
N PRO A 244 17.90 1.70 -0.46
CA PRO A 244 18.96 1.66 0.54
C PRO A 244 18.41 1.89 1.95
N ASN A 245 19.08 1.33 2.96
CA ASN A 245 18.60 1.37 4.34
C ASN A 245 18.56 2.79 4.94
N GLU A 246 19.33 3.73 4.41
CA GLU A 246 19.36 5.13 4.83
C GLU A 246 18.03 5.85 4.60
N LEU A 247 17.14 5.27 3.79
CA LEU A 247 15.78 5.80 3.57
C LEU A 247 14.76 5.27 4.58
N THR A 248 15.17 4.34 5.48
CA THR A 248 14.25 3.70 6.42
C THR A 248 13.58 4.70 7.36
N GLY A 249 12.35 4.43 7.76
CA GLY A 249 11.54 5.25 8.65
C GLY A 249 11.05 6.58 8.06
N LYS A 250 11.45 6.93 6.82
CA LYS A 250 11.18 8.25 6.25
C LYS A 250 9.91 8.30 5.42
N PHE A 251 9.37 9.52 5.31
CA PHE A 251 8.23 9.86 4.47
C PHE A 251 8.67 10.77 3.32
N PHE A 252 8.39 10.37 2.08
CA PHE A 252 8.75 11.11 0.87
C PHE A 252 7.54 11.32 -0.04
N THR A 253 7.59 12.36 -0.84
CA THR A 253 6.77 12.43 -2.06
C THR A 253 7.45 11.58 -3.14
N TRP A 254 6.69 10.93 -4.00
CA TRP A 254 7.21 10.01 -5.03
C TRP A 254 8.32 10.61 -5.92
N ASN A 255 8.26 11.93 -6.14
CA ASN A 255 9.22 12.70 -6.95
C ASN A 255 10.19 13.54 -6.11
N ASP A 256 10.42 13.16 -4.85
CA ASP A 256 11.42 13.79 -4.00
C ASP A 256 12.83 13.59 -4.60
N LYS A 257 13.69 14.61 -4.43
CA LYS A 257 15.08 14.55 -4.91
C LYS A 257 15.85 13.36 -4.31
N ALA A 258 15.57 12.99 -3.07
CA ALA A 258 16.18 11.83 -2.43
C ALA A 258 15.83 10.49 -3.14
N LEU A 259 14.80 10.49 -3.99
CA LEU A 259 14.34 9.32 -4.75
C LEU A 259 14.66 9.44 -6.26
N GLU A 260 15.51 10.38 -6.68
CA GLU A 260 15.79 10.65 -8.10
C GLU A 260 16.26 9.40 -8.86
N ALA A 261 17.09 8.56 -8.24
CA ALA A 261 17.56 7.30 -8.83
C ALA A 261 16.43 6.29 -9.12
N PHE A 262 15.25 6.45 -8.51
CA PHE A 262 14.10 5.57 -8.69
C PHE A 262 13.06 6.15 -9.64
N GLN A 263 13.21 7.40 -10.11
CA GLN A 263 12.25 8.11 -10.95
C GLN A 263 12.46 7.87 -12.46
N ALA A 264 13.63 7.42 -12.87
CA ALA A 264 14.04 7.20 -14.27
C ALA A 264 13.38 5.95 -14.89
#